data_effe2fe14a969fb7e756fa199df40c4b
#
_entry.id   effe2fe14a969fb7e756fa199df40c4b
#
_cell.length_a   1.000
_cell.length_b   1.000
_cell.length_c   1.000
_cell.angle_alpha   90.00
_cell.angle_beta   90.00
_cell.angle_gamma   90.00
#
_symmetry.space_group_name_H-M   'P 1'
#
loop_
_entity.id
_entity.type
_entity.pdbx_description
1 polymer ?
#
loop_
_entity_poly.entity_id
_entity_poly.type
_entity_poly.pdbx_seq_one_letter_code
_entity_poly.pdbx_strand_id
1 'polypeptide(L)'
;TLLVARNNEIAHLSSQGYSSVESKKPIQNNSIYRFYSMTKPITSVAIMMLYEKGLLRLEHEVSRYLPEFKDVKVWDEGTIDNYKVRSPSQPMLIKDLLTHTSGLTYGFMTGHPVIKLYNTSGIASAKNPETKKEMDLEEFSHTASSLPLLFDPGAKWHYSISIDILGRVIEVISGDTFDNFLKKYIFNPLNMVDTDFFVPEEKHERFVDCYQELVSKTGNKLKRCFKGGEDIYSKPRNFLSGGGGLCSTLADYANFCQMLLNNGSFLGQQIL
;
A
#
# COMPACT_ATOMS: atom_id res chain seq x y z
N THR A 1 17.97 -10.49 3.19
CA THR A 1 18.50 -9.93 4.45
C THR A 1 17.60 -10.37 5.60
N LEU A 2 18.18 -10.77 6.72
CA LEU A 2 17.48 -11.20 7.94
C LEU A 2 18.00 -10.38 9.13
N LEU A 3 17.08 -9.83 9.92
CA LEU A 3 17.36 -9.19 11.20
C LEU A 3 16.51 -9.85 12.28
N VAL A 4 17.14 -10.20 13.38
CA VAL A 4 16.47 -10.66 14.60
C VAL A 4 16.89 -9.71 15.73
N ALA A 5 15.92 -9.13 16.41
CA ALA A 5 16.15 -8.27 17.56
C ALA A 5 15.35 -8.79 18.77
N ARG A 6 15.91 -8.57 19.97
CA ARG A 6 15.27 -8.88 21.24
C ARG A 6 15.74 -7.88 22.30
N ASN A 7 14.85 -7.43 23.16
CA ASN A 7 15.17 -6.46 24.22
C ASN A 7 15.88 -5.20 23.71
N ASN A 8 15.45 -4.67 22.58
CA ASN A 8 16.05 -3.51 21.89
C ASN A 8 17.48 -3.73 21.36
N GLU A 9 17.98 -4.96 21.32
CA GLU A 9 19.30 -5.30 20.82
C GLU A 9 19.18 -6.20 19.57
N ILE A 10 20.04 -5.95 18.58
CA ILE A 10 20.13 -6.80 17.39
C ILE A 10 20.91 -8.06 17.76
N ALA A 11 20.20 -9.19 17.84
CA ALA A 11 20.80 -10.51 18.12
C ALA A 11 21.39 -11.14 16.86
N HIS A 12 20.86 -10.82 15.67
CA HIS A 12 21.35 -11.35 14.39
C HIS A 12 21.06 -10.39 13.26
N LEU A 13 22.03 -10.18 12.38
CA LEU A 13 21.88 -9.47 11.11
C LEU A 13 22.75 -10.16 10.05
N SER A 14 22.10 -10.60 8.97
CA SER A 14 22.80 -11.22 7.84
C SER A 14 22.17 -10.88 6.50
N SER A 15 22.99 -10.81 5.47
CA SER A 15 22.58 -10.68 4.07
C SER A 15 23.19 -11.81 3.26
N GLN A 16 22.37 -12.51 2.46
CA GLN A 16 22.81 -13.66 1.65
C GLN A 16 22.23 -13.57 0.25
N GLY A 17 23.01 -13.97 -0.75
CA GLY A 17 22.64 -13.94 -2.15
C GLY A 17 22.96 -12.62 -2.85
N TYR A 18 22.22 -12.33 -3.91
CA TYR A 18 22.53 -11.24 -4.83
C TYR A 18 21.38 -10.22 -4.89
N SER A 19 21.73 -8.93 -4.93
CA SER A 19 20.82 -7.83 -5.26
C SER A 19 20.51 -7.79 -6.77
N SER A 20 21.40 -8.34 -7.59
CA SER A 20 21.23 -8.60 -9.02
C SER A 20 21.86 -9.95 -9.34
N VAL A 21 21.07 -10.89 -9.86
CA VAL A 21 21.54 -12.26 -10.20
C VAL A 21 22.46 -12.23 -11.40
N GLU A 22 22.15 -11.41 -12.42
CA GLU A 22 22.91 -11.33 -13.66
C GLU A 22 24.30 -10.75 -13.45
N SER A 23 24.43 -9.72 -12.63
CA SER A 23 25.71 -9.07 -12.32
C SER A 23 26.43 -9.71 -11.13
N LYS A 24 25.78 -10.68 -10.44
CA LYS A 24 26.27 -11.30 -9.21
C LYS A 24 26.60 -10.26 -8.13
N LYS A 25 25.90 -9.10 -8.13
CA LYS A 25 26.09 -8.05 -7.13
C LYS A 25 25.56 -8.57 -5.78
N PRO A 26 26.36 -8.63 -4.73
CA PRO A 26 25.90 -9.14 -3.45
C PRO A 26 24.84 -8.23 -2.81
N ILE A 27 23.92 -8.83 -2.07
CA ILE A 27 23.00 -8.11 -1.19
C ILE A 27 23.81 -7.53 -0.01
N GLN A 28 23.42 -6.32 0.43
CA GLN A 28 24.01 -5.62 1.57
C GLN A 28 22.95 -5.39 2.66
N ASN A 29 23.40 -5.16 3.89
CA ASN A 29 22.51 -4.91 5.03
C ASN A 29 21.65 -3.63 4.85
N ASN A 30 22.15 -2.66 4.05
CA ASN A 30 21.47 -1.42 3.71
C ASN A 30 20.81 -1.45 2.32
N SER A 31 20.62 -2.61 1.72
CA SER A 31 19.89 -2.75 0.46
C SER A 31 18.46 -2.24 0.61
N ILE A 32 17.97 -1.53 -0.42
CA ILE A 32 16.62 -0.99 -0.49
C ILE A 32 15.73 -1.96 -1.25
N TYR A 33 14.57 -2.23 -0.72
CA TYR A 33 13.59 -3.19 -1.25
C TYR A 33 12.27 -2.51 -1.58
N ARG A 34 11.52 -3.03 -2.56
CA ARG A 34 10.11 -2.75 -2.74
C ARG A 34 9.35 -3.46 -1.65
N PHE A 35 8.68 -2.70 -0.79
CA PHE A 35 8.01 -3.25 0.40
C PHE A 35 6.62 -3.80 0.11
N TYR A 36 6.02 -3.39 -1.02
CA TYR A 36 4.67 -3.84 -1.36
C TYR A 36 3.74 -3.76 -0.15
N SER A 37 3.05 -4.84 0.18
CA SER A 37 2.03 -4.85 1.24
C SER A 37 2.56 -4.63 2.66
N MET A 38 3.87 -4.60 2.88
CA MET A 38 4.46 -4.11 4.14
C MET A 38 4.26 -2.59 4.33
N THR A 39 3.81 -1.87 3.31
CA THR A 39 3.33 -0.48 3.39
C THR A 39 2.08 -0.35 4.28
N LYS A 40 1.18 -1.33 4.24
CA LYS A 40 -0.13 -1.27 4.91
C LYS A 40 -0.08 -1.00 6.41
N PRO A 41 0.79 -1.64 7.21
CA PRO A 41 0.92 -1.32 8.62
C PRO A 41 1.28 0.14 8.87
N ILE A 42 2.15 0.74 8.04
CA ILE A 42 2.54 2.15 8.15
C ILE A 42 1.34 3.07 7.90
N THR A 43 0.59 2.82 6.82
CA THR A 43 -0.65 3.56 6.50
C THR A 43 -1.69 3.41 7.62
N SER A 44 -1.83 2.21 8.18
CA SER A 44 -2.75 1.95 9.29
C SER A 44 -2.36 2.70 10.56
N VAL A 45 -1.06 2.77 10.87
CA VAL A 45 -0.54 3.59 11.99
C VAL A 45 -0.87 5.07 11.74
N ALA A 46 -0.68 5.59 10.53
CA ALA A 46 -1.05 6.97 10.20
C ALA A 46 -2.54 7.26 10.46
N ILE A 47 -3.44 6.34 10.11
CA ILE A 47 -4.87 6.45 10.45
C ILE A 47 -5.09 6.42 11.98
N MET A 48 -4.39 5.54 12.71
CA MET A 48 -4.53 5.48 14.16
C MET A 48 -4.00 6.73 14.87
N MET A 49 -2.97 7.39 14.32
CA MET A 49 -2.52 8.70 14.81
C MET A 49 -3.60 9.79 14.65
N LEU A 50 -4.35 9.76 13.54
CA LEU A 50 -5.47 10.68 13.34
C LEU A 50 -6.65 10.33 14.26
N TYR A 51 -6.87 9.04 14.53
CA TYR A 51 -7.86 8.55 15.50
C TYR A 51 -7.53 9.03 16.92
N GLU A 52 -6.30 8.86 17.40
CA GLU A 52 -5.84 9.33 18.72
C GLU A 52 -5.99 10.85 18.90
N LYS A 53 -5.79 11.62 17.83
CA LYS A 53 -6.02 13.07 17.81
C LYS A 53 -7.50 13.47 17.77
N GLY A 54 -8.42 12.51 17.72
CA GLY A 54 -9.87 12.75 17.64
C GLY A 54 -10.34 13.31 16.29
N LEU A 55 -9.50 13.28 15.26
CA LEU A 55 -9.82 13.82 13.91
C LEU A 55 -10.68 12.87 13.10
N LEU A 56 -10.65 11.57 13.43
CA LEU A 56 -11.55 10.58 12.87
C LEU A 56 -12.00 9.56 13.94
N ARG A 57 -13.06 8.80 13.64
CA ARG A 57 -13.47 7.60 14.39
C ARG A 57 -13.57 6.42 13.44
N LEU A 58 -13.36 5.23 13.95
CA LEU A 58 -13.42 4.00 13.16
C LEU A 58 -14.83 3.70 12.63
N GLU A 59 -15.86 4.18 13.35
CA GLU A 59 -17.28 4.08 13.01
C GLU A 59 -17.77 5.20 12.08
N HIS A 60 -16.93 6.19 11.75
CA HIS A 60 -17.32 7.19 10.77
C HIS A 60 -17.46 6.56 9.39
N GLU A 61 -18.49 6.99 8.66
CA GLU A 61 -18.65 6.67 7.24
C GLU A 61 -17.48 7.24 6.43
N VAL A 62 -16.99 6.48 5.48
CA VAL A 62 -15.96 6.92 4.54
C VAL A 62 -16.41 8.17 3.78
N SER A 63 -17.70 8.23 3.42
CA SER A 63 -18.33 9.36 2.74
C SER A 63 -18.24 10.71 3.47
N ARG A 64 -17.98 10.69 4.77
CA ARG A 64 -17.72 11.90 5.56
C ARG A 64 -16.45 12.63 5.12
N TYR A 65 -15.45 11.89 4.68
CA TYR A 65 -14.14 12.38 4.26
C TYR A 65 -14.01 12.37 2.74
N LEU A 66 -14.58 11.37 2.10
CA LEU A 66 -14.57 11.12 0.66
C LEU A 66 -16.02 11.07 0.15
N PRO A 67 -16.64 12.22 -0.15
CA PRO A 67 -18.06 12.30 -0.52
C PRO A 67 -18.46 11.40 -1.68
N GLU A 68 -17.52 11.08 -2.57
CA GLU A 68 -17.71 10.18 -3.70
C GLU A 68 -18.11 8.74 -3.26
N PHE A 69 -17.81 8.33 -2.03
CA PHE A 69 -18.22 7.03 -1.48
C PHE A 69 -19.65 7.00 -0.94
N LYS A 70 -20.41 8.11 -1.02
CA LYS A 70 -21.80 8.19 -0.51
C LYS A 70 -22.76 7.28 -1.28
N ASP A 71 -22.61 7.24 -2.60
CA ASP A 71 -23.54 6.56 -3.50
C ASP A 71 -22.97 5.29 -4.14
N VAL A 72 -21.96 4.68 -3.50
CA VAL A 72 -21.38 3.41 -3.96
C VAL A 72 -22.46 2.34 -4.10
N LYS A 73 -22.28 1.43 -5.06
CA LYS A 73 -23.22 0.34 -5.35
C LYS A 73 -22.56 -1.00 -5.10
N VAL A 74 -23.36 -1.99 -4.80
CA VAL A 74 -22.96 -3.39 -4.67
C VAL A 74 -23.38 -4.12 -5.93
N TRP A 75 -22.51 -4.96 -6.48
CA TRP A 75 -22.86 -5.87 -7.54
C TRP A 75 -23.98 -6.80 -7.06
N ASP A 76 -25.05 -6.89 -7.83
CA ASP A 76 -26.19 -7.76 -7.52
C ASP A 76 -26.13 -9.05 -8.36
N GLU A 77 -26.34 -8.92 -9.67
CA GLU A 77 -26.31 -10.04 -10.60
C GLU A 77 -25.94 -9.62 -12.03
N GLY A 78 -25.68 -10.59 -12.89
CA GLY A 78 -25.47 -10.37 -14.32
C GLY A 78 -24.08 -10.69 -14.81
N THR A 79 -23.77 -10.18 -16.02
CA THR A 79 -22.47 -10.31 -16.68
C THR A 79 -21.79 -8.95 -16.76
N ILE A 80 -20.52 -8.93 -17.17
CA ILE A 80 -19.76 -7.67 -17.31
C ILE A 80 -20.42 -6.65 -18.26
N ASP A 81 -21.10 -7.14 -19.28
CA ASP A 81 -21.74 -6.31 -20.31
C ASP A 81 -23.19 -5.93 -19.97
N ASN A 82 -23.80 -6.63 -19.00
CA ASN A 82 -25.17 -6.38 -18.54
C ASN A 82 -25.33 -6.84 -17.10
N TYR A 83 -25.01 -5.94 -16.15
CA TYR A 83 -25.10 -6.23 -14.73
C TYR A 83 -26.08 -5.28 -14.04
N LYS A 84 -26.63 -5.75 -12.93
CA LYS A 84 -27.40 -4.96 -12.00
C LYS A 84 -26.58 -4.64 -10.76
N VAL A 85 -26.90 -3.51 -10.19
CA VAL A 85 -26.33 -3.08 -8.91
C VAL A 85 -27.45 -2.66 -7.97
N ARG A 86 -27.20 -2.79 -6.68
CA ARG A 86 -28.10 -2.33 -5.63
C ARG A 86 -27.38 -1.40 -4.67
N SER A 87 -28.11 -0.70 -3.85
CA SER A 87 -27.52 0.04 -2.74
C SER A 87 -26.99 -0.93 -1.68
N PRO A 88 -25.89 -0.59 -0.99
CA PRO A 88 -25.40 -1.39 0.12
C PRO A 88 -26.42 -1.38 1.28
N SER A 89 -26.43 -2.44 2.09
CA SER A 89 -27.30 -2.56 3.28
C SER A 89 -26.88 -1.63 4.42
N GLN A 90 -25.63 -1.18 4.41
CA GLN A 90 -25.06 -0.22 5.36
C GLN A 90 -23.94 0.58 4.71
N PRO A 91 -23.63 1.79 5.21
CA PRO A 91 -22.53 2.59 4.68
C PRO A 91 -21.18 1.92 4.92
N MET A 92 -20.19 2.25 4.09
CA MET A 92 -18.79 1.83 4.28
C MET A 92 -18.17 2.68 5.39
N LEU A 93 -17.59 2.03 6.41
CA LEU A 93 -16.96 2.67 7.55
C LEU A 93 -15.43 2.66 7.42
N ILE A 94 -14.75 3.56 8.13
CA ILE A 94 -13.27 3.59 8.19
C ILE A 94 -12.69 2.25 8.63
N LYS A 95 -13.31 1.59 9.63
CA LYS A 95 -12.90 0.24 10.06
C LYS A 95 -12.99 -0.81 8.95
N ASP A 96 -13.95 -0.68 8.03
CA ASP A 96 -14.10 -1.63 6.93
C ASP A 96 -12.96 -1.53 5.92
N LEU A 97 -12.39 -0.33 5.74
CA LEU A 97 -11.16 -0.15 4.96
C LEU A 97 -9.95 -0.77 5.67
N LEU A 98 -9.76 -0.52 6.97
CA LEU A 98 -8.65 -1.06 7.76
C LEU A 98 -8.65 -2.59 7.83
N THR A 99 -9.82 -3.21 7.90
CA THR A 99 -9.98 -4.65 8.09
C THR A 99 -10.21 -5.43 6.79
N HIS A 100 -10.17 -4.76 5.63
CA HIS A 100 -10.49 -5.36 4.33
C HIS A 100 -11.90 -5.98 4.27
N THR A 101 -12.88 -5.33 4.91
CA THR A 101 -14.30 -5.73 4.86
C THR A 101 -15.16 -4.76 4.06
N SER A 102 -14.56 -3.84 3.33
CA SER A 102 -15.23 -2.75 2.59
C SER A 102 -16.05 -3.20 1.37
N GLY A 103 -15.81 -4.40 0.85
CA GLY A 103 -16.36 -4.85 -0.45
C GLY A 103 -15.54 -4.44 -1.68
N LEU A 104 -14.50 -3.63 -1.52
CA LEU A 104 -13.51 -3.34 -2.57
C LEU A 104 -12.68 -4.58 -2.90
N THR A 105 -11.96 -4.57 -4.04
CA THR A 105 -11.09 -5.69 -4.47
C THR A 105 -9.76 -5.18 -5.05
N TYR A 106 -8.93 -6.09 -5.53
CA TYR A 106 -7.77 -5.82 -6.40
C TYR A 106 -8.00 -6.38 -7.80
N GLY A 107 -7.44 -5.74 -8.83
CA GLY A 107 -7.51 -6.19 -10.21
C GLY A 107 -6.79 -7.52 -10.51
N PHE A 108 -5.92 -7.98 -9.63
CA PHE A 108 -5.23 -9.29 -9.75
C PHE A 108 -5.98 -10.46 -9.09
N MET A 109 -7.10 -10.18 -8.40
CA MET A 109 -7.97 -11.24 -7.88
C MET A 109 -8.68 -11.97 -9.01
N THR A 110 -9.33 -13.07 -8.70
CA THR A 110 -10.07 -13.90 -9.66
C THR A 110 -11.46 -14.25 -9.15
N GLY A 111 -12.32 -14.75 -10.03
CA GLY A 111 -13.57 -15.38 -9.63
C GLY A 111 -14.80 -14.46 -9.55
N HIS A 112 -14.68 -13.16 -9.88
CA HIS A 112 -15.83 -12.26 -9.89
C HIS A 112 -15.77 -11.26 -11.07
N PRO A 113 -16.90 -10.96 -11.77
CA PRO A 113 -16.93 -10.05 -12.92
C PRO A 113 -16.41 -8.63 -12.61
N VAL A 114 -16.64 -8.10 -11.42
CA VAL A 114 -16.17 -6.79 -10.97
C VAL A 114 -14.66 -6.63 -11.15
N ILE A 115 -13.87 -7.69 -11.04
CA ILE A 115 -12.41 -7.65 -11.22
C ILE A 115 -12.04 -7.19 -12.64
N LYS A 116 -12.84 -7.56 -13.64
CA LYS A 116 -12.62 -7.06 -15.01
C LYS A 116 -12.87 -5.56 -15.11
N LEU A 117 -13.86 -5.01 -14.36
CA LEU A 117 -14.08 -3.56 -14.28
C LEU A 117 -12.87 -2.84 -13.67
N TYR A 118 -12.26 -3.39 -12.60
CA TYR A 118 -11.03 -2.85 -12.02
C TYR A 118 -9.88 -2.81 -13.02
N ASN A 119 -9.76 -3.81 -13.88
CA ASN A 119 -8.71 -3.85 -14.91
C ASN A 119 -8.97 -2.83 -16.03
N THR A 120 -10.21 -2.66 -16.47
CA THR A 120 -10.56 -1.74 -17.57
C THR A 120 -10.65 -0.28 -17.13
N SER A 121 -10.99 -0.01 -15.88
CA SER A 121 -11.04 1.36 -15.31
C SER A 121 -9.66 1.99 -15.06
N GLY A 122 -8.60 1.19 -15.14
CA GLY A 122 -7.25 1.65 -14.83
C GLY A 122 -6.84 1.52 -13.36
N ILE A 123 -7.74 1.18 -12.45
CA ILE A 123 -7.45 0.99 -11.01
C ILE A 123 -6.33 -0.04 -10.80
N ALA A 124 -6.35 -1.15 -11.53
CA ALA A 124 -5.35 -2.21 -11.36
C ALA A 124 -3.91 -1.75 -11.65
N SER A 125 -3.72 -0.75 -12.47
CA SER A 125 -2.42 -0.18 -12.83
C SER A 125 -2.19 1.23 -12.28
N ALA A 126 -3.18 1.81 -11.59
CA ALA A 126 -3.25 3.20 -11.15
C ALA A 126 -2.97 4.19 -12.30
N LYS A 127 -3.50 3.91 -13.49
CA LYS A 127 -3.36 4.75 -14.69
C LYS A 127 -4.72 5.06 -15.28
N ASN A 128 -4.94 6.33 -15.56
CA ASN A 128 -6.11 6.77 -16.30
C ASN A 128 -6.17 6.07 -17.68
N PRO A 129 -7.27 5.39 -18.03
CA PRO A 129 -7.35 4.59 -19.26
C PRO A 129 -7.31 5.43 -20.54
N GLU A 130 -7.67 6.71 -20.49
CA GLU A 130 -7.70 7.62 -21.64
C GLU A 130 -6.34 8.33 -21.80
N THR A 131 -5.88 9.01 -20.75
CA THR A 131 -4.66 9.83 -20.79
C THR A 131 -3.38 9.01 -20.66
N LYS A 132 -3.46 7.76 -20.20
CA LYS A 132 -2.34 6.86 -19.84
C LYS A 132 -1.41 7.42 -18.75
N LYS A 133 -1.77 8.56 -18.14
CA LYS A 133 -1.04 9.13 -17.01
C LYS A 133 -1.32 8.35 -15.73
N GLU A 134 -0.37 8.38 -14.83
CA GLU A 134 -0.55 7.84 -13.48
C GLU A 134 -1.55 8.72 -12.72
N MET A 135 -2.56 8.08 -12.10
CA MET A 135 -3.52 8.74 -11.22
C MET A 135 -2.81 9.26 -9.97
N ASP A 136 -3.33 10.29 -9.36
CA ASP A 136 -3.08 10.58 -7.94
C ASP A 136 -4.09 9.84 -7.04
N LEU A 137 -4.00 10.04 -5.72
CA LEU A 137 -4.92 9.38 -4.79
C LEU A 137 -6.37 9.88 -4.90
N GLU A 138 -6.57 11.12 -5.32
CA GLU A 138 -7.92 11.67 -5.54
C GLU A 138 -8.59 11.04 -6.75
N GLU A 139 -7.93 11.04 -7.91
CA GLU A 139 -8.43 10.38 -9.12
C GLU A 139 -8.66 8.88 -8.90
N PHE A 140 -7.74 8.23 -8.18
CA PHE A 140 -7.86 6.82 -7.80
C PHE A 140 -9.10 6.57 -6.93
N SER A 141 -9.35 7.41 -5.93
CA SER A 141 -10.50 7.35 -5.02
C SER A 141 -11.82 7.51 -5.79
N HIS A 142 -11.92 8.53 -6.63
CA HIS A 142 -13.08 8.76 -7.50
C HIS A 142 -13.33 7.58 -8.44
N THR A 143 -12.30 7.05 -9.06
CA THR A 143 -12.43 5.88 -9.94
C THR A 143 -12.90 4.66 -9.16
N ALA A 144 -12.34 4.40 -7.98
CA ALA A 144 -12.70 3.27 -7.13
C ALA A 144 -14.17 3.34 -6.68
N SER A 145 -14.66 4.54 -6.30
CA SER A 145 -16.04 4.75 -5.83
C SER A 145 -17.08 4.56 -6.94
N SER A 146 -16.70 4.72 -8.20
CA SER A 146 -17.57 4.52 -9.37
C SER A 146 -17.80 3.03 -9.70
N LEU A 147 -16.98 2.14 -9.15
CA LEU A 147 -17.04 0.69 -9.42
C LEU A 147 -17.91 -0.02 -8.38
N PRO A 148 -18.65 -1.07 -8.78
CA PRO A 148 -19.42 -1.83 -7.82
C PRO A 148 -18.55 -2.54 -6.79
N LEU A 149 -19.01 -2.58 -5.55
CA LEU A 149 -18.45 -3.43 -4.49
C LEU A 149 -18.80 -4.88 -4.76
N LEU A 150 -17.95 -5.81 -4.31
CA LEU A 150 -18.21 -7.27 -4.41
C LEU A 150 -19.35 -7.73 -3.50
N PHE A 151 -19.55 -7.05 -2.35
CA PHE A 151 -20.51 -7.38 -1.31
C PHE A 151 -20.73 -6.15 -0.40
N ASP A 152 -21.72 -6.25 0.48
CA ASP A 152 -22.01 -5.19 1.45
C ASP A 152 -20.83 -4.94 2.39
N PRO A 153 -20.47 -3.67 2.65
CA PRO A 153 -19.46 -3.34 3.65
C PRO A 153 -19.73 -4.04 4.99
N GLY A 154 -18.68 -4.56 5.60
CA GLY A 154 -18.74 -5.31 6.86
C GLY A 154 -19.16 -6.78 6.73
N ALA A 155 -19.63 -7.24 5.58
CA ALA A 155 -20.20 -8.58 5.46
C ALA A 155 -19.16 -9.72 5.51
N LYS A 156 -17.99 -9.51 4.92
CA LYS A 156 -16.91 -10.51 4.89
C LYS A 156 -15.55 -9.88 4.58
N TRP A 157 -14.49 -10.61 4.88
CA TRP A 157 -13.13 -10.24 4.53
C TRP A 157 -12.80 -10.51 3.06
N HIS A 158 -12.19 -9.52 2.39
CA HIS A 158 -11.65 -9.67 1.05
C HIS A 158 -10.49 -8.69 0.83
N TYR A 159 -9.30 -9.20 0.55
CA TYR A 159 -8.10 -8.39 0.34
C TYR A 159 -8.26 -7.42 -0.83
N SER A 160 -7.96 -6.13 -0.62
CA SER A 160 -8.42 -5.07 -1.52
C SER A 160 -7.55 -3.81 -1.49
N ILE A 161 -7.89 -2.86 -2.37
CA ILE A 161 -7.33 -1.51 -2.43
C ILE A 161 -7.76 -0.61 -1.24
N SER A 162 -8.41 -1.16 -0.23
CA SER A 162 -8.94 -0.37 0.90
C SER A 162 -7.90 0.52 1.57
N ILE A 163 -6.67 0.03 1.70
CA ILE A 163 -5.60 0.80 2.36
C ILE A 163 -5.07 1.92 1.45
N ASP A 164 -5.21 1.80 0.14
CA ASP A 164 -4.94 2.90 -0.80
C ASP A 164 -5.94 4.05 -0.60
N ILE A 165 -7.23 3.72 -0.40
CA ILE A 165 -8.28 4.70 -0.07
C ILE A 165 -8.00 5.39 1.27
N LEU A 166 -7.46 4.68 2.26
CA LEU A 166 -7.02 5.29 3.53
C LEU A 166 -5.90 6.31 3.32
N GLY A 167 -5.02 6.13 2.34
CA GLY A 167 -4.04 7.15 1.94
C GLY A 167 -4.72 8.47 1.58
N ARG A 168 -5.80 8.44 0.78
CA ARG A 168 -6.59 9.64 0.45
C ARG A 168 -7.31 10.22 1.68
N VAL A 169 -7.85 9.39 2.55
CA VAL A 169 -8.46 9.87 3.82
C VAL A 169 -7.45 10.66 4.66
N ILE A 170 -6.18 10.19 4.71
CA ILE A 170 -5.11 10.90 5.42
C ILE A 170 -4.87 12.28 4.81
N GLU A 171 -4.78 12.40 3.48
CA GLU A 171 -4.61 13.68 2.79
C GLU A 171 -5.74 14.66 3.10
N VAL A 172 -7.00 14.20 3.00
CA VAL A 172 -8.17 15.04 3.25
C VAL A 172 -8.23 15.56 4.69
N ILE A 173 -7.90 14.72 5.67
CA ILE A 173 -7.96 15.10 7.08
C ILE A 173 -6.78 16.00 7.46
N SER A 174 -5.60 15.71 6.96
CA SER A 174 -4.37 16.43 7.34
C SER A 174 -4.16 17.74 6.58
N GLY A 175 -4.69 17.83 5.35
CA GLY A 175 -4.39 18.91 4.42
C GLY A 175 -2.98 18.84 3.79
N ASP A 176 -2.24 17.78 4.08
CA ASP A 176 -0.90 17.50 3.53
C ASP A 176 -1.00 16.38 2.48
N THR A 177 -0.01 16.26 1.58
CA THR A 177 0.14 15.07 0.73
C THR A 177 0.49 13.85 1.59
N PHE A 178 0.12 12.67 1.12
CA PHE A 178 0.29 11.44 1.91
C PHE A 178 1.77 11.17 2.24
N ASP A 179 2.69 11.37 1.30
CA ASP A 179 4.13 11.22 1.54
C ASP A 179 4.66 12.23 2.57
N ASN A 180 4.24 13.50 2.49
CA ASN A 180 4.65 14.52 3.45
C ASN A 180 4.13 14.21 4.86
N PHE A 181 2.89 13.72 4.97
CA PHE A 181 2.36 13.26 6.25
C PHE A 181 3.21 12.13 6.85
N LEU A 182 3.50 11.08 6.06
CA LEU A 182 4.32 9.97 6.52
C LEU A 182 5.74 10.41 6.89
N LYS A 183 6.39 11.25 6.07
CA LYS A 183 7.71 11.80 6.36
C LYS A 183 7.74 12.56 7.68
N LYS A 184 6.78 13.46 7.88
CA LYS A 184 6.73 14.36 9.03
C LYS A 184 6.45 13.61 10.34
N TYR A 185 5.50 12.69 10.32
CA TYR A 185 4.95 12.10 11.54
C TYR A 185 5.45 10.68 11.84
N ILE A 186 6.01 9.97 10.85
CA ILE A 186 6.48 8.60 11.00
C ILE A 186 7.96 8.47 10.61
N PHE A 187 8.34 8.80 9.38
CA PHE A 187 9.69 8.48 8.90
C PHE A 187 10.78 9.29 9.60
N ASN A 188 10.62 10.61 9.69
CA ASN A 188 11.62 11.46 10.38
C ASN A 188 11.74 11.11 11.88
N PRO A 189 10.63 11.01 12.65
CA PRO A 189 10.73 10.65 14.07
C PRO A 189 11.35 9.26 14.32
N LEU A 190 11.14 8.32 13.39
CA LEU A 190 11.69 6.96 13.48
C LEU A 190 13.06 6.81 12.82
N ASN A 191 13.65 7.90 12.30
CA ASN A 191 14.91 7.86 11.55
C ASN A 191 14.90 6.86 10.38
N MET A 192 13.77 6.79 9.65
CA MET A 192 13.56 5.93 8.47
C MET A 192 14.01 6.68 7.21
N VAL A 193 15.33 6.89 7.07
CA VAL A 193 15.94 7.78 6.06
C VAL A 193 15.92 7.23 4.63
N ASP A 194 15.68 5.96 4.47
CA ASP A 194 15.65 5.26 3.18
C ASP A 194 14.23 4.80 2.80
N THR A 195 13.21 5.29 3.53
CA THR A 195 11.81 4.92 3.29
C THR A 195 11.09 6.03 2.53
N ASP A 196 10.59 5.73 1.33
CA ASP A 196 9.82 6.65 0.50
C ASP A 196 9.02 5.87 -0.58
N PHE A 197 8.15 6.58 -1.32
CA PHE A 197 7.43 6.04 -2.48
C PHE A 197 8.29 5.90 -3.73
N PHE A 198 9.51 6.39 -3.72
CA PHE A 198 10.52 6.19 -4.77
C PHE A 198 11.92 6.17 -4.18
N VAL A 199 12.87 5.67 -4.95
CA VAL A 199 14.30 5.63 -4.59
C VAL A 199 15.01 6.67 -5.42
N PRO A 200 15.61 7.72 -4.82
CA PRO A 200 16.33 8.74 -5.56
C PRO A 200 17.61 8.19 -6.18
N GLU A 201 18.10 8.82 -7.25
CA GLU A 201 19.17 8.33 -8.13
C GLU A 201 20.44 7.98 -7.36
N GLU A 202 20.83 8.78 -6.41
CA GLU A 202 22.03 8.58 -5.58
C GLU A 202 21.96 7.31 -4.69
N LYS A 203 20.78 6.72 -4.55
CA LYS A 203 20.53 5.48 -3.80
C LYS A 203 20.29 4.26 -4.69
N HIS A 204 20.24 4.40 -6.02
CA HIS A 204 19.95 3.30 -6.95
C HIS A 204 20.95 2.15 -6.84
N GLU A 205 22.21 2.43 -6.48
CA GLU A 205 23.22 1.38 -6.23
C GLU A 205 22.83 0.38 -5.14
N ARG A 206 21.96 0.79 -4.20
CA ARG A 206 21.46 -0.07 -3.12
C ARG A 206 20.09 -0.68 -3.42
N PHE A 207 19.42 -0.25 -4.52
CA PHE A 207 18.08 -0.70 -4.87
C PHE A 207 18.13 -2.06 -5.57
N VAL A 208 17.51 -3.08 -4.98
CA VAL A 208 17.59 -4.47 -5.47
C VAL A 208 16.72 -4.71 -6.70
N ASP A 209 17.15 -5.60 -7.57
CA ASP A 209 16.32 -6.15 -8.66
C ASP A 209 15.17 -6.97 -8.06
N CYS A 210 14.08 -7.09 -8.82
CA CYS A 210 12.94 -7.92 -8.44
C CYS A 210 12.77 -9.05 -9.44
N TYR A 211 12.58 -10.27 -8.95
CA TYR A 211 12.48 -11.48 -9.74
C TYR A 211 11.17 -12.22 -9.50
N GLN A 212 10.65 -12.81 -10.57
CA GLN A 212 9.53 -13.75 -10.52
C GLN A 212 10.04 -15.16 -10.83
N GLU A 213 9.60 -16.11 -10.05
CA GLU A 213 9.82 -17.52 -10.36
C GLU A 213 8.87 -17.95 -11.48
N LEU A 214 9.44 -18.49 -12.54
CA LEU A 214 8.70 -19.15 -13.62
C LEU A 214 8.80 -20.66 -13.40
N VAL A 215 7.70 -21.24 -12.91
CA VAL A 215 7.58 -22.68 -12.73
C VAL A 215 7.32 -23.36 -14.08
N SER A 216 8.14 -24.32 -14.46
CA SER A 216 7.97 -25.12 -15.67
C SER A 216 8.22 -26.62 -15.41
N LYS A 217 7.74 -27.49 -16.32
CA LYS A 217 7.99 -28.94 -16.26
C LYS A 217 9.48 -29.30 -16.36
N THR A 218 10.33 -28.40 -16.89
CA THR A 218 11.76 -28.59 -17.07
C THR A 218 12.61 -27.95 -15.98
N GLY A 219 11.97 -27.43 -14.92
CA GLY A 219 12.61 -26.77 -13.79
C GLY A 219 12.20 -25.31 -13.65
N ASN A 220 12.48 -24.74 -12.48
CA ASN A 220 12.14 -23.35 -12.18
C ASN A 220 13.23 -22.41 -12.69
N LYS A 221 12.81 -21.29 -13.27
CA LYS A 221 13.71 -20.22 -13.72
C LYS A 221 13.31 -18.90 -13.07
N LEU A 222 14.30 -18.08 -12.74
CA LEU A 222 14.06 -16.69 -12.31
C LEU A 222 13.98 -15.80 -13.56
N LYS A 223 12.93 -14.96 -13.62
CA LYS A 223 12.78 -13.89 -14.59
C LYS A 223 12.83 -12.57 -13.87
N ARG A 224 13.77 -11.69 -14.23
CA ARG A 224 13.80 -10.34 -13.70
C ARG A 224 12.58 -9.56 -14.20
N CYS A 225 11.77 -9.06 -13.25
CA CYS A 225 10.60 -8.23 -13.52
C CYS A 225 10.95 -6.76 -13.50
N PHE A 226 11.79 -6.35 -12.55
CA PHE A 226 12.23 -4.96 -12.39
C PHE A 226 13.74 -4.94 -12.11
N LYS A 227 14.44 -4.02 -12.78
CA LYS A 227 15.84 -3.70 -12.49
C LYS A 227 15.88 -2.53 -11.52
N GLY A 228 16.71 -2.62 -10.48
CA GLY A 228 16.92 -1.53 -9.54
C GLY A 228 17.38 -0.26 -10.26
N GLY A 229 16.71 0.87 -10.03
CA GLY A 229 17.02 2.13 -10.68
C GLY A 229 16.42 2.35 -12.08
N GLU A 230 15.71 1.37 -12.65
CA GLU A 230 15.12 1.48 -14.01
C GLU A 230 13.60 1.18 -14.02
N ASP A 231 12.93 1.19 -12.88
CA ASP A 231 11.50 0.91 -12.80
C ASP A 231 10.67 2.10 -12.32
N ILE A 232 9.39 1.83 -12.07
CA ILE A 232 8.45 2.86 -11.61
C ILE A 232 8.83 3.49 -10.27
N TYR A 233 9.58 2.80 -9.42
CA TYR A 233 10.06 3.29 -8.11
C TYR A 233 11.36 4.10 -8.20
N SER A 234 11.92 4.29 -9.40
CA SER A 234 13.14 5.05 -9.61
C SER A 234 12.90 6.55 -9.87
N LYS A 235 11.65 6.99 -9.80
CA LYS A 235 11.21 8.37 -10.04
C LYS A 235 10.08 8.75 -9.09
N PRO A 236 9.92 10.04 -8.78
CA PRO A 236 8.74 10.51 -8.05
C PRO A 236 7.44 10.02 -8.69
N ARG A 237 6.48 9.65 -7.84
CA ARG A 237 5.20 9.05 -8.23
C ARG A 237 4.05 10.01 -7.97
N ASN A 238 3.04 9.97 -8.83
CA ASN A 238 1.75 10.61 -8.55
C ASN A 238 0.89 9.70 -7.68
N PHE A 239 0.89 8.38 -7.95
CA PHE A 239 0.15 7.42 -7.16
C PHE A 239 0.95 6.97 -5.93
N LEU A 240 0.62 7.53 -4.79
CA LEU A 240 1.22 7.21 -3.49
C LEU A 240 0.45 6.05 -2.85
N SER A 241 0.66 4.82 -3.32
CA SER A 241 -0.10 3.66 -2.88
C SER A 241 0.08 3.39 -1.38
N GLY A 242 -0.95 3.62 -0.59
CA GLY A 242 -1.00 3.24 0.83
C GLY A 242 -1.03 1.72 1.03
N GLY A 243 -1.46 0.99 -0.01
CA GLY A 243 -1.51 -0.46 -0.01
C GLY A 243 -0.21 -1.16 -0.40
N GLY A 244 0.77 -0.45 -1.02
CA GLY A 244 1.95 -1.16 -1.50
C GLY A 244 3.06 -0.32 -2.12
N GLY A 245 3.05 1.01 -1.94
CA GLY A 245 3.90 1.93 -2.69
C GLY A 245 5.29 2.19 -2.11
N LEU A 246 5.58 1.80 -0.88
CA LEU A 246 6.86 2.15 -0.23
C LEU A 246 8.02 1.25 -0.67
N CYS A 247 9.18 1.88 -0.80
CA CYS A 247 10.49 1.27 -0.76
C CYS A 247 11.13 1.55 0.60
N SER A 248 11.93 0.63 1.12
CA SER A 248 12.60 0.82 2.41
C SER A 248 13.76 -0.14 2.59
N THR A 249 14.48 0.00 3.71
CA THR A 249 15.52 -0.91 4.16
C THR A 249 15.02 -1.76 5.35
N LEU A 250 15.76 -2.83 5.63
CA LEU A 250 15.51 -3.65 6.82
C LEU A 250 15.67 -2.83 8.11
N ALA A 251 16.65 -1.93 8.17
CA ALA A 251 16.92 -1.11 9.36
C ALA A 251 15.78 -0.12 9.62
N ASP A 252 15.30 0.59 8.59
CA ASP A 252 14.18 1.53 8.72
C ASP A 252 12.92 0.82 9.22
N TYR A 253 12.60 -0.32 8.62
CA TYR A 253 11.41 -1.07 9.03
C TYR A 253 11.56 -1.68 10.43
N ALA A 254 12.78 -2.02 10.85
CA ALA A 254 13.05 -2.46 12.22
C ALA A 254 12.77 -1.35 13.24
N ASN A 255 13.09 -0.08 12.91
CA ASN A 255 12.74 1.07 13.76
C ASN A 255 11.21 1.20 13.91
N PHE A 256 10.47 1.04 12.81
CA PHE A 256 8.99 1.03 12.84
C PHE A 256 8.46 -0.13 13.71
N CYS A 257 8.99 -1.34 13.54
CA CYS A 257 8.61 -2.48 14.39
C CYS A 257 8.96 -2.24 15.86
N GLN A 258 10.11 -1.65 16.14
CA GLN A 258 10.55 -1.35 17.50
C GLN A 258 9.64 -0.33 18.18
N MET A 259 9.18 0.70 17.45
CA MET A 259 8.19 1.65 17.92
C MET A 259 6.90 0.95 18.36
N LEU A 260 6.38 0.03 17.54
CA LEU A 260 5.18 -0.75 17.88
C LEU A 260 5.39 -1.64 19.11
N LEU A 261 6.53 -2.34 19.20
CA LEU A 261 6.89 -3.18 20.36
C LEU A 261 6.99 -2.37 21.66
N ASN A 262 7.36 -1.10 21.57
CA ASN A 262 7.47 -0.19 22.70
C ASN A 262 6.19 0.65 22.93
N ASN A 263 5.02 0.10 22.61
CA ASN A 263 3.72 0.78 22.78
C ASN A 263 3.67 2.19 22.15
N GLY A 264 4.16 2.30 20.92
CA GLY A 264 4.14 3.53 20.14
C GLY A 264 5.29 4.50 20.43
N SER A 265 6.29 4.10 21.22
CA SER A 265 7.44 4.97 21.57
C SER A 265 8.73 4.53 20.87
N PHE A 266 9.53 5.50 20.42
CA PHE A 266 10.84 5.27 19.82
C PHE A 266 11.85 6.29 20.33
N LEU A 267 13.00 5.83 20.87
CA LEU A 267 14.06 6.66 21.44
C LEU A 267 13.56 7.75 22.42
N GLY A 268 12.56 7.40 23.22
CA GLY A 268 11.94 8.29 24.21
C GLY A 268 10.91 9.27 23.66
N GLN A 269 10.62 9.24 22.36
CA GLN A 269 9.58 10.03 21.73
C GLN A 269 8.33 9.17 21.51
N GLN A 270 7.15 9.66 21.94
CA GLN A 270 5.86 9.03 21.65
C GLN A 270 5.45 9.38 20.23
N ILE A 271 5.12 8.35 19.43
CA ILE A 271 4.73 8.43 18.03
C ILE A 271 3.24 8.07 17.86
N LEU A 272 2.77 7.07 18.60
CA LEU A 272 1.40 6.55 18.58
C LEU A 272 0.93 6.25 20.01
#